data_189d824c4632cb73d581bbb82039dd64
#
_entry.id   189d824c4632cb73d581bbb82039dd64
#
_cell.length_a   1.000
_cell.length_b   1.000
_cell.length_c   1.000
_cell.angle_alpha   90.00
_cell.angle_beta   90.00
_cell.angle_gamma   90.00
#
_symmetry.space_group_name_H-M   'P 1'
#
loop_
_entity.id
_entity.type
_entity.pdbx_description
1 polymer ?
#
loop_
_entity_poly.entity_id
_entity_poly.type
_entity_poly.pdbx_seq_one_letter_code
_entity_poly.pdbx_strand_id
1 'polypeptide(L)'
;MNDLATSNNPYLALGVRPFINCCSVRTMHGGSLMLPQVRAAMAEASRHFVNLDELMAKAGARLAELTGAEGALVTCGSAAAVALVTMACVAGNDPIKMLRLPDTTGMTNRVVMVKNQRFAYDQAIRMSGTVIVEVETIEELDAAFLEPVAMVAVLGTHEHESRVRMEDLVARTKPRGVPVMVDAASEHIVKPSPWLVRGADLVIYSGGKFLRGPQTSG
;
A
#
# COMPACT_ATOMS: atom_id res chain seq x y z
N MET A 1 4.23 18.74 -30.66
CA MET A 1 4.21 17.35 -31.14
C MET A 1 5.39 16.65 -30.49
N ASN A 2 5.14 15.69 -29.62
CA ASN A 2 6.21 14.98 -28.92
C ASN A 2 6.93 14.05 -29.90
N ASP A 3 8.24 14.22 -30.00
CA ASP A 3 9.14 13.34 -30.72
C ASP A 3 9.14 11.92 -30.13
N LEU A 4 8.09 11.16 -30.35
CA LEU A 4 8.02 9.73 -30.02
C LEU A 4 8.92 8.88 -30.94
N ALA A 5 9.53 9.52 -31.96
CA ALA A 5 10.29 8.86 -33.01
C ALA A 5 11.79 9.15 -32.98
N THR A 6 12.38 9.59 -31.88
CA THR A 6 13.83 9.78 -31.82
C THR A 6 14.56 8.43 -31.78
N SER A 7 15.61 8.29 -32.56
CA SER A 7 16.42 7.10 -32.74
C SER A 7 17.05 6.51 -31.45
N ASN A 8 16.93 7.20 -30.32
CA ASN A 8 17.46 6.81 -29.00
C ASN A 8 16.39 6.32 -27.99
N ASN A 9 15.17 6.02 -28.44
CA ASN A 9 14.16 5.49 -27.55
C ASN A 9 14.39 3.99 -27.28
N PRO A 10 14.70 3.56 -26.04
CA PRO A 10 15.02 2.18 -25.74
C PRO A 10 13.85 1.21 -25.98
N TYR A 11 12.60 1.68 -25.92
CA TYR A 11 11.45 0.86 -26.22
C TYR A 11 11.36 0.53 -27.71
N LEU A 12 11.66 1.48 -28.58
CA LEU A 12 11.69 1.25 -30.02
C LEU A 12 12.79 0.26 -30.41
N ALA A 13 13.95 0.32 -29.73
CA ALA A 13 15.03 -0.66 -29.93
C ALA A 13 14.62 -2.08 -29.55
N LEU A 14 13.66 -2.25 -28.64
CA LEU A 14 13.06 -3.54 -28.26
C LEU A 14 11.83 -3.92 -29.10
N GLY A 15 11.46 -3.11 -30.11
CA GLY A 15 10.25 -3.33 -30.90
C GLY A 15 8.94 -2.96 -30.18
N VAL A 16 9.02 -2.28 -29.04
CA VAL A 16 7.85 -1.82 -28.26
C VAL A 16 7.48 -0.40 -28.71
N ARG A 17 6.23 -0.22 -29.08
CA ARG A 17 5.70 1.07 -29.53
C ARG A 17 5.25 1.92 -28.35
N PRO A 18 5.85 3.08 -28.08
CA PRO A 18 5.31 4.04 -27.12
C PRO A 18 3.94 4.57 -27.56
N PHE A 19 3.12 4.94 -26.59
CA PHE A 19 1.80 5.54 -26.82
C PHE A 19 1.54 6.72 -25.87
N ILE A 20 0.56 7.54 -26.18
CA ILE A 20 0.07 8.58 -25.29
C ILE A 20 -0.93 7.95 -24.34
N ASN A 21 -0.60 7.94 -23.05
CA ASN A 21 -1.49 7.37 -22.02
C ASN A 21 -2.56 8.41 -21.61
N CYS A 22 -3.81 8.15 -21.98
CA CYS A 22 -4.98 8.92 -21.57
C CYS A 22 -5.83 8.21 -20.49
N CYS A 23 -5.30 7.11 -19.92
CA CYS A 23 -6.03 6.26 -18.95
C CYS A 23 -5.58 6.50 -17.49
N SER A 24 -5.01 7.67 -17.18
CA SER A 24 -4.51 7.99 -15.85
C SER A 24 -3.41 7.02 -15.38
N VAL A 25 -3.34 6.70 -14.09
CA VAL A 25 -2.22 6.03 -13.42
C VAL A 25 -2.32 4.49 -13.41
N ARG A 26 -2.83 3.89 -14.47
CA ARG A 26 -2.95 2.42 -14.56
C ARG A 26 -1.58 1.74 -14.59
N THR A 27 -1.39 0.76 -13.71
CA THR A 27 -0.14 0.00 -13.57
C THR A 27 0.29 -0.68 -14.87
N MET A 28 -0.64 -1.26 -15.63
CA MET A 28 -0.35 -1.91 -16.92
C MET A 28 0.20 -0.95 -17.99
N HIS A 29 0.01 0.36 -17.80
CA HIS A 29 0.56 1.42 -18.67
C HIS A 29 1.81 2.09 -18.08
N GLY A 30 2.40 1.53 -17.02
CA GLY A 30 3.56 2.09 -16.34
C GLY A 30 3.22 3.17 -15.31
N GLY A 31 1.94 3.29 -14.90
CA GLY A 31 1.50 4.28 -13.89
C GLY A 31 1.58 5.70 -14.41
N SER A 32 2.55 6.47 -13.96
CA SER A 32 2.80 7.86 -14.39
C SER A 32 4.24 8.06 -14.85
N LEU A 33 4.46 9.10 -15.64
CA LEU A 33 5.83 9.53 -15.96
C LEU A 33 6.46 10.21 -14.75
N MET A 34 7.65 9.74 -14.37
CA MET A 34 8.41 10.33 -13.27
C MET A 34 8.70 11.81 -13.52
N LEU A 35 8.66 12.59 -12.44
CA LEU A 35 9.09 13.99 -12.47
C LEU A 35 10.58 14.09 -12.85
N PRO A 36 10.99 15.14 -13.59
CA PRO A 36 12.39 15.33 -13.94
C PRO A 36 13.32 15.34 -12.73
N GLN A 37 12.89 15.96 -11.63
CA GLN A 37 13.65 16.03 -10.39
C GLN A 37 13.88 14.65 -9.75
N VAL A 38 12.88 13.77 -9.83
CA VAL A 38 13.01 12.38 -9.32
C VAL A 38 14.03 11.62 -10.15
N ARG A 39 13.99 11.73 -11.47
CA ARG A 39 14.98 11.08 -12.36
C ARG A 39 16.41 11.58 -12.08
N ALA A 40 16.57 12.89 -11.88
CA ALA A 40 17.86 13.46 -11.56
C ALA A 40 18.40 12.96 -10.20
N ALA A 41 17.54 12.91 -9.18
CA ALA A 41 17.90 12.38 -7.86
C ALA A 41 18.30 10.90 -7.92
N MET A 42 17.59 10.06 -8.67
CA MET A 42 17.93 8.66 -8.87
C MET A 42 19.27 8.49 -9.60
N ALA A 43 19.52 9.30 -10.65
CA ALA A 43 20.77 9.27 -11.39
C ALA A 43 21.95 9.69 -10.48
N GLU A 44 21.77 10.67 -9.61
CA GLU A 44 22.81 11.07 -8.65
C GLU A 44 23.01 10.00 -7.57
N ALA A 45 21.94 9.50 -6.96
CA ALA A 45 21.99 8.47 -5.92
C ALA A 45 22.71 7.20 -6.40
N SER A 46 22.56 6.83 -7.69
CA SER A 46 23.20 5.64 -8.26
C SER A 46 24.73 5.69 -8.31
N ARG A 47 25.34 6.83 -8.00
CA ARG A 47 26.80 7.03 -7.97
C ARG A 47 27.42 6.81 -6.59
N HIS A 48 26.59 6.56 -5.57
CA HIS A 48 27.02 6.51 -4.18
C HIS A 48 26.62 5.22 -3.49
N PHE A 49 27.52 4.69 -2.66
CA PHE A 49 27.20 3.64 -1.70
C PHE A 49 26.77 4.28 -0.38
N VAL A 50 25.71 3.77 0.22
CA VAL A 50 25.17 4.25 1.50
C VAL A 50 24.80 3.07 2.39
N ASN A 51 24.75 3.31 3.70
CA ASN A 51 24.14 2.35 4.62
C ASN A 51 22.61 2.35 4.41
N LEU A 52 22.03 1.20 4.03
CA LEU A 52 20.62 1.09 3.71
C LEU A 52 19.73 1.26 4.93
N ASP A 53 20.15 0.82 6.12
CA ASP A 53 19.36 0.98 7.35
C ASP A 53 19.26 2.46 7.73
N GLU A 54 20.37 3.19 7.60
CA GLU A 54 20.37 4.64 7.81
C GLU A 54 19.51 5.36 6.79
N LEU A 55 19.62 5.00 5.51
CA LEU A 55 18.78 5.57 4.43
C LEU A 55 17.30 5.35 4.71
N MET A 56 16.91 4.12 5.04
CA MET A 56 15.51 3.77 5.32
C MET A 56 14.97 4.55 6.53
N ALA A 57 15.76 4.65 7.60
CA ALA A 57 15.36 5.43 8.79
C ALA A 57 15.18 6.92 8.48
N LYS A 58 16.12 7.53 7.73
CA LYS A 58 16.05 8.95 7.36
C LYS A 58 14.93 9.25 6.36
N ALA A 59 14.76 8.40 5.35
CA ALA A 59 13.67 8.51 4.38
C ALA A 59 12.31 8.36 5.06
N GLY A 60 12.17 7.37 5.95
CA GLY A 60 10.95 7.14 6.73
C GLY A 60 10.60 8.35 7.60
N ALA A 61 11.56 8.89 8.35
CA ALA A 61 11.37 10.08 9.17
C ALA A 61 10.93 11.29 8.33
N ARG A 62 11.54 11.48 7.15
CA ARG A 62 11.17 12.59 6.25
C ARG A 62 9.77 12.43 5.67
N LEU A 63 9.39 11.21 5.30
CA LEU A 63 8.04 10.92 4.82
C LEU A 63 6.99 11.09 5.92
N ALA A 64 7.28 10.66 7.14
CA ALA A 64 6.41 10.88 8.29
C ALA A 64 6.14 12.38 8.52
N GLU A 65 7.20 13.21 8.49
CA GLU A 65 7.08 14.67 8.58
C GLU A 65 6.19 15.25 7.45
N LEU A 66 6.40 14.78 6.22
CA LEU A 66 5.65 15.27 5.04
C LEU A 66 4.19 14.84 5.04
N THR A 67 3.86 13.67 5.58
CA THR A 67 2.50 13.11 5.60
C THR A 67 1.74 13.42 6.88
N GLY A 68 2.43 13.78 7.95
CA GLY A 68 1.86 13.96 9.29
C GLY A 68 1.61 12.63 10.01
N ALA A 69 2.26 11.55 9.58
CA ALA A 69 2.25 10.25 10.25
C ALA A 69 3.31 10.16 11.35
N GLU A 70 3.20 9.18 12.24
CA GLU A 70 4.21 8.91 13.28
C GLU A 70 5.48 8.26 12.69
N GLY A 71 5.32 7.50 11.60
CA GLY A 71 6.40 6.82 10.90
C GLY A 71 6.02 6.54 9.45
N ALA A 72 7.03 6.20 8.64
CA ALA A 72 6.81 5.76 7.26
C ALA A 72 7.92 4.79 6.82
N LEU A 73 7.60 3.95 5.86
CA LEU A 73 8.52 2.99 5.27
C LEU A 73 8.39 3.05 3.74
N VAL A 74 9.52 3.01 3.05
CA VAL A 74 9.55 2.85 1.59
C VAL A 74 9.65 1.37 1.25
N THR A 75 8.83 0.92 0.31
CA THR A 75 8.79 -0.47 -0.15
C THR A 75 8.97 -0.57 -1.66
N CYS A 76 9.13 -1.78 -2.18
CA CYS A 76 9.22 -2.03 -3.63
C CYS A 76 7.84 -2.05 -4.32
N GLY A 77 6.96 -1.13 -3.93
CA GLY A 77 5.62 -0.94 -4.47
C GLY A 77 4.51 -1.13 -3.45
N SER A 78 3.35 -0.52 -3.70
CA SER A 78 2.20 -0.60 -2.78
C SER A 78 1.73 -2.04 -2.51
N ALA A 79 1.79 -2.94 -3.50
CA ALA A 79 1.46 -4.35 -3.27
C ALA A 79 2.42 -5.01 -2.27
N ALA A 80 3.72 -4.69 -2.34
CA ALA A 80 4.68 -5.14 -1.33
C ALA A 80 4.40 -4.52 0.04
N ALA A 81 4.00 -3.24 0.09
CA ALA A 81 3.59 -2.61 1.34
C ALA A 81 2.38 -3.31 1.97
N VAL A 82 1.35 -3.66 1.18
CA VAL A 82 0.18 -4.43 1.64
C VAL A 82 0.61 -5.77 2.23
N ALA A 83 1.49 -6.50 1.54
CA ALA A 83 1.99 -7.79 2.05
C ALA A 83 2.78 -7.62 3.36
N LEU A 84 3.72 -6.67 3.41
CA LEU A 84 4.54 -6.42 4.60
C LEU A 84 3.71 -5.99 5.81
N VAL A 85 2.74 -5.10 5.61
CA VAL A 85 1.81 -4.69 6.67
C VAL A 85 1.01 -5.88 7.18
N THR A 86 0.49 -6.71 6.27
CA THR A 86 -0.26 -7.91 6.64
C THR A 86 0.60 -8.88 7.45
N MET A 87 1.83 -9.13 6.99
CA MET A 87 2.79 -9.99 7.69
C MET A 87 3.14 -9.44 9.09
N ALA A 88 3.33 -8.11 9.20
CA ALA A 88 3.61 -7.46 10.49
C ALA A 88 2.43 -7.57 11.45
N CYS A 89 1.19 -7.43 10.99
CA CYS A 89 0.00 -7.58 11.81
C CYS A 89 -0.19 -9.03 12.29
N VAL A 90 0.25 -10.02 11.52
CA VAL A 90 0.17 -11.46 11.88
C VAL A 90 1.30 -11.88 12.83
N ALA A 91 2.54 -11.51 12.52
CA ALA A 91 3.72 -11.96 13.26
C ALA A 91 4.04 -11.08 14.48
N GLY A 92 3.64 -9.80 14.44
CA GLY A 92 4.07 -8.81 15.44
C GLY A 92 5.60 -8.67 15.46
N ASN A 93 6.17 -8.50 16.65
CA ASN A 93 7.61 -8.39 16.87
C ASN A 93 8.28 -9.73 17.20
N ASP A 94 7.64 -10.85 16.87
CA ASP A 94 8.17 -12.19 17.16
C ASP A 94 9.02 -12.69 15.98
N PRO A 95 10.36 -12.78 16.11
CA PRO A 95 11.24 -13.18 15.02
C PRO A 95 11.01 -14.63 14.55
N ILE A 96 10.53 -15.52 15.44
CA ILE A 96 10.23 -16.90 15.07
C ILE A 96 9.00 -16.93 14.17
N LYS A 97 7.96 -16.18 14.51
CA LYS A 97 6.77 -16.04 13.67
C LYS A 97 7.10 -15.41 12.32
N MET A 98 7.95 -14.38 12.31
CA MET A 98 8.41 -13.72 11.06
C MET A 98 9.08 -14.72 10.12
N LEU A 99 9.96 -15.59 10.64
CA LEU A 99 10.68 -16.60 9.84
C LEU A 99 9.76 -17.73 9.33
N ARG A 100 8.62 -17.95 9.98
CA ARG A 100 7.67 -18.99 9.58
C ARG A 100 6.71 -18.54 8.48
N LEU A 101 6.50 -17.23 8.32
CA LEU A 101 5.60 -16.75 7.27
C LEU A 101 6.01 -17.27 5.89
N PRO A 102 5.07 -17.66 5.04
CA PRO A 102 3.61 -17.51 5.16
C PRO A 102 2.88 -18.64 5.92
N ASP A 103 3.59 -19.55 6.62
CA ASP A 103 2.94 -20.51 7.51
C ASP A 103 2.44 -19.79 8.78
N THR A 104 1.15 -19.55 8.82
CA THR A 104 0.46 -18.86 9.92
C THR A 104 -0.16 -19.80 10.95
N THR A 105 0.22 -21.10 10.96
CA THR A 105 -0.31 -22.08 11.90
C THR A 105 -0.11 -21.62 13.35
N GLY A 106 -1.20 -21.53 14.12
CA GLY A 106 -1.18 -21.04 15.50
C GLY A 106 -1.03 -19.52 15.65
N MET A 107 -1.14 -18.75 14.58
CA MET A 107 -1.16 -17.30 14.58
C MET A 107 -2.57 -16.76 14.27
N THR A 108 -2.87 -15.56 14.74
CA THR A 108 -4.07 -14.84 14.27
C THR A 108 -3.84 -14.43 12.82
N ASN A 109 -4.59 -15.00 11.88
CA ASN A 109 -4.38 -14.81 10.44
C ASN A 109 -5.64 -14.38 9.69
N ARG A 110 -6.71 -13.98 10.41
CA ARG A 110 -7.94 -13.49 9.80
C ARG A 110 -7.83 -12.00 9.53
N VAL A 111 -8.13 -11.59 8.29
CA VAL A 111 -8.18 -10.20 7.86
C VAL A 111 -9.61 -9.89 7.45
N VAL A 112 -10.25 -8.92 8.11
CA VAL A 112 -11.60 -8.49 7.75
C VAL A 112 -11.53 -7.49 6.61
N MET A 113 -12.39 -7.66 5.61
CA MET A 113 -12.52 -6.76 4.46
C MET A 113 -13.97 -6.66 4.01
N VAL A 114 -14.42 -5.45 3.69
CA VAL A 114 -15.78 -5.27 3.16
C VAL A 114 -15.84 -5.85 1.74
N LYS A 115 -16.86 -6.64 1.45
CA LYS A 115 -16.95 -7.48 0.23
C LYS A 115 -16.85 -6.68 -1.07
N ASN A 116 -17.51 -5.53 -1.17
CA ASN A 116 -17.42 -4.68 -2.36
C ASN A 116 -16.05 -4.00 -2.54
N GLN A 117 -15.15 -4.12 -1.56
CA GLN A 117 -13.78 -3.62 -1.62
C GLN A 117 -12.78 -4.69 -2.07
N ARG A 118 -13.22 -5.94 -2.34
CA ARG A 118 -12.36 -6.99 -2.88
C ARG A 118 -11.85 -6.60 -4.27
N PHE A 119 -10.58 -6.81 -4.53
CA PHE A 119 -9.91 -6.40 -5.77
C PHE A 119 -8.71 -7.29 -6.09
N ALA A 120 -8.17 -7.16 -7.31
CA ALA A 120 -7.11 -8.07 -7.80
C ALA A 120 -5.83 -8.06 -6.92
N TYR A 121 -5.49 -6.93 -6.30
CA TYR A 121 -4.29 -6.82 -5.47
C TYR A 121 -4.51 -7.28 -4.01
N ASP A 122 -5.71 -7.67 -3.59
CA ASP A 122 -5.92 -8.32 -2.28
C ASP A 122 -5.18 -9.66 -2.19
N GLN A 123 -4.67 -10.15 -3.32
CA GLN A 123 -3.75 -11.27 -3.35
C GLN A 123 -2.52 -11.02 -2.46
N ALA A 124 -2.05 -9.78 -2.34
CA ALA A 124 -0.94 -9.42 -1.46
C ALA A 124 -1.25 -9.69 0.03
N ILE A 125 -2.53 -9.57 0.42
CA ILE A 125 -3.00 -9.97 1.76
C ILE A 125 -2.93 -11.50 1.88
N ARG A 126 -3.53 -12.23 0.93
CA ARG A 126 -3.64 -13.69 0.99
C ARG A 126 -2.30 -14.42 0.88
N MET A 127 -1.34 -13.88 0.11
CA MET A 127 -0.01 -14.47 0.00
C MET A 127 0.79 -14.45 1.30
N SER A 128 0.37 -13.64 2.27
CA SER A 128 0.92 -13.61 3.62
C SER A 128 0.48 -14.78 4.50
N GLY A 129 -0.26 -15.75 3.97
CA GLY A 129 -0.81 -16.89 4.71
C GLY A 129 -2.11 -16.57 5.47
N THR A 130 -2.75 -15.45 5.12
CA THR A 130 -3.97 -15.00 5.79
C THR A 130 -5.23 -15.40 5.05
N VAL A 131 -6.35 -15.38 5.79
CA VAL A 131 -7.70 -15.62 5.27
C VAL A 131 -8.49 -14.31 5.33
N ILE A 132 -9.08 -13.91 4.20
CA ILE A 132 -9.96 -12.75 4.17
C ILE A 132 -11.36 -13.19 4.63
N VAL A 133 -11.86 -12.49 5.64
CA VAL A 133 -13.23 -12.60 6.15
C VAL A 133 -14.02 -11.44 5.55
N GLU A 134 -14.90 -11.77 4.61
CA GLU A 134 -15.74 -10.77 3.95
C GLU A 134 -16.93 -10.40 4.81
N VAL A 135 -17.28 -9.11 4.85
CA VAL A 135 -18.44 -8.57 5.55
C VAL A 135 -19.18 -7.58 4.65
N GLU A 136 -20.51 -7.57 4.70
CA GLU A 136 -21.35 -6.63 3.95
C GLU A 136 -22.21 -5.75 4.88
N THR A 137 -22.46 -6.23 6.10
CA THR A 137 -23.33 -5.54 7.08
C THR A 137 -22.61 -5.35 8.41
N ILE A 138 -23.21 -4.55 9.28
CA ILE A 138 -22.71 -4.31 10.64
C ILE A 138 -22.79 -5.58 11.48
N GLU A 139 -23.84 -6.36 11.31
CA GLU A 139 -24.05 -7.63 12.02
C GLU A 139 -22.97 -8.66 11.64
N GLU A 140 -22.63 -8.74 10.36
CA GLU A 140 -21.55 -9.61 9.89
C GLU A 140 -20.17 -9.12 10.40
N LEU A 141 -19.98 -7.79 10.45
CA LEU A 141 -18.77 -7.20 11.04
C LEU A 141 -18.67 -7.56 12.53
N ASP A 142 -19.74 -7.42 13.28
CA ASP A 142 -19.77 -7.79 14.71
C ASP A 142 -19.50 -9.29 14.91
N ALA A 143 -20.09 -10.15 14.07
CA ALA A 143 -19.83 -11.59 14.07
C ALA A 143 -18.38 -11.94 13.71
N ALA A 144 -17.75 -11.21 12.78
CA ALA A 144 -16.35 -11.45 12.42
C ALA A 144 -15.39 -11.23 13.59
N PHE A 145 -15.72 -10.35 14.52
CA PHE A 145 -14.94 -10.07 15.74
C PHE A 145 -15.21 -11.00 16.93
N LEU A 146 -16.06 -12.02 16.78
CA LEU A 146 -16.20 -13.08 17.79
C LEU A 146 -14.95 -13.98 17.81
N GLU A 147 -14.16 -13.99 16.76
CA GLU A 147 -12.89 -14.66 16.68
C GLU A 147 -11.74 -13.65 16.51
N PRO A 148 -10.48 -14.02 16.84
CA PRO A 148 -9.34 -13.13 16.69
C PRO A 148 -9.16 -12.65 15.24
N VAL A 149 -8.93 -11.35 15.06
CA VAL A 149 -8.67 -10.68 13.78
C VAL A 149 -7.29 -10.04 13.85
N ALA A 150 -6.45 -10.27 12.83
CA ALA A 150 -5.11 -9.71 12.75
C ALA A 150 -5.12 -8.24 12.33
N MET A 151 -5.98 -7.91 11.38
CA MET A 151 -6.18 -6.52 10.91
C MET A 151 -7.48 -6.39 10.13
N VAL A 152 -7.89 -5.16 9.89
CA VAL A 152 -8.93 -4.78 8.92
C VAL A 152 -8.27 -4.14 7.71
N ALA A 153 -8.63 -4.55 6.49
CA ALA A 153 -8.15 -3.97 5.26
C ALA A 153 -9.27 -3.18 4.55
N VAL A 154 -8.96 -1.97 4.14
CA VAL A 154 -9.87 -1.05 3.45
C VAL A 154 -9.27 -0.66 2.10
N LEU A 155 -10.05 -0.76 1.02
CA LEU A 155 -9.71 -0.18 -0.27
C LEU A 155 -10.29 1.24 -0.33
N GLY A 156 -9.43 2.25 -0.17
CA GLY A 156 -9.84 3.64 -0.03
C GLY A 156 -10.75 4.14 -1.14
N THR A 157 -10.44 3.80 -2.40
CA THR A 157 -11.23 4.22 -3.57
C THR A 157 -12.67 3.69 -3.60
N HIS A 158 -12.99 2.61 -2.88
CA HIS A 158 -14.31 1.99 -2.83
C HIS A 158 -15.02 2.13 -1.47
N GLU A 159 -14.34 2.72 -0.49
CA GLU A 159 -14.90 2.87 0.86
C GLU A 159 -16.22 3.64 0.86
N HIS A 160 -16.32 4.69 0.05
CA HIS A 160 -17.53 5.53 -0.04
C HIS A 160 -18.76 4.81 -0.61
N GLU A 161 -18.58 3.68 -1.30
CA GLU A 161 -19.64 2.83 -1.86
C GLU A 161 -20.09 1.73 -0.89
N SER A 162 -19.37 1.55 0.22
CA SER A 162 -19.60 0.48 1.18
C SER A 162 -20.72 0.82 2.16
N ARG A 163 -21.51 -0.18 2.57
CA ARG A 163 -22.49 -0.04 3.66
C ARG A 163 -21.82 0.07 5.03
N VAL A 164 -20.74 -0.70 5.22
CA VAL A 164 -19.88 -0.63 6.40
C VAL A 164 -18.82 0.42 6.12
N ARG A 165 -18.85 1.52 6.86
CA ARG A 165 -18.00 2.70 6.68
C ARG A 165 -16.74 2.61 7.55
N MET A 166 -15.77 3.45 7.23
CA MET A 166 -14.52 3.56 8.00
C MET A 166 -14.77 3.77 9.50
N GLU A 167 -15.76 4.60 9.84
CA GLU A 167 -16.13 4.90 11.23
C GLU A 167 -16.67 3.66 11.97
N ASP A 168 -17.42 2.80 11.27
CA ASP A 168 -17.95 1.55 11.82
C ASP A 168 -16.81 0.56 12.11
N LEU A 169 -15.84 0.49 11.19
CA LEU A 169 -14.63 -0.35 11.33
C LEU A 169 -13.81 0.14 12.53
N VAL A 170 -13.50 1.42 12.58
CA VAL A 170 -12.68 2.03 13.64
C VAL A 170 -13.34 1.87 15.02
N ALA A 171 -14.66 2.06 15.12
CA ALA A 171 -15.37 1.89 16.38
C ALA A 171 -15.22 0.46 16.96
N ARG A 172 -15.03 -0.54 16.11
CA ARG A 172 -14.89 -1.94 16.53
C ARG A 172 -13.44 -2.38 16.72
N THR A 173 -12.53 -1.81 15.96
CA THR A 173 -11.11 -2.18 15.99
C THR A 173 -10.35 -1.51 17.12
N LYS A 174 -10.59 -0.23 17.38
CA LYS A 174 -9.88 0.55 18.43
C LYS A 174 -9.96 -0.09 19.82
N PRO A 175 -11.14 -0.49 20.35
CA PRO A 175 -11.23 -1.13 21.68
C PRO A 175 -10.51 -2.48 21.75
N ARG A 176 -10.23 -3.11 20.59
CA ARG A 176 -9.62 -4.45 20.49
C ARG A 176 -8.14 -4.38 20.14
N GLY A 177 -7.59 -3.20 19.89
CA GLY A 177 -6.20 -3.04 19.43
C GLY A 177 -5.94 -3.67 18.06
N VAL A 178 -6.98 -3.85 17.22
CA VAL A 178 -6.86 -4.39 15.87
C VAL A 178 -6.54 -3.25 14.89
N PRO A 179 -5.44 -3.30 14.16
CA PRO A 179 -5.06 -2.22 13.24
C PRO A 179 -5.98 -2.17 12.01
N VAL A 180 -6.21 -0.95 11.52
CA VAL A 180 -6.92 -0.66 10.27
C VAL A 180 -5.92 -0.17 9.24
N MET A 181 -5.75 -0.92 8.15
CA MET A 181 -4.93 -0.58 7.00
C MET A 181 -5.80 -0.08 5.85
N VAL A 182 -5.44 1.04 5.26
CA VAL A 182 -6.09 1.60 4.07
C VAL A 182 -5.15 1.54 2.88
N ASP A 183 -5.56 0.85 1.82
CA ASP A 183 -4.91 0.93 0.51
C ASP A 183 -5.41 2.18 -0.23
N ALA A 184 -4.60 3.22 -0.18
CA ALA A 184 -4.77 4.50 -0.88
C ALA A 184 -3.83 4.63 -2.08
N ALA A 185 -3.37 3.50 -2.66
CA ALA A 185 -2.38 3.48 -3.74
C ALA A 185 -2.81 4.27 -4.99
N SER A 186 -4.10 4.47 -5.19
CA SER A 186 -4.67 5.24 -6.31
C SER A 186 -5.22 6.60 -5.88
N GLU A 187 -4.71 7.15 -4.79
CA GLU A 187 -5.13 8.45 -4.25
C GLU A 187 -3.95 9.43 -4.19
N HIS A 188 -4.29 10.72 -4.09
CA HIS A 188 -3.29 11.76 -3.85
C HIS A 188 -2.92 11.82 -2.38
N ILE A 189 -1.63 12.06 -2.08
CA ILE A 189 -1.22 12.37 -0.71
C ILE A 189 -1.69 13.77 -0.36
N VAL A 190 -2.40 13.87 0.76
CA VAL A 190 -2.87 15.12 1.35
C VAL A 190 -2.39 15.16 2.80
N LYS A 191 -2.02 16.33 3.29
CA LYS A 191 -1.62 16.54 4.69
C LYS A 191 -2.63 17.43 5.41
N PRO A 192 -3.20 16.97 6.54
CA PRO A 192 -3.10 15.61 7.09
C PRO A 192 -3.80 14.58 6.20
N SER A 193 -3.35 13.33 6.28
CA SER A 193 -4.04 12.24 5.57
C SER A 193 -5.48 12.10 6.10
N PRO A 194 -6.50 12.17 5.23
CA PRO A 194 -7.89 12.01 5.66
C PRO A 194 -8.15 10.64 6.30
N TRP A 195 -7.42 9.62 5.88
CA TRP A 195 -7.53 8.27 6.43
C TRP A 195 -6.99 8.18 7.85
N LEU A 196 -5.82 8.79 8.12
CA LEU A 196 -5.27 8.86 9.48
C LEU A 196 -6.21 9.66 10.41
N VAL A 197 -6.76 10.77 9.93
CA VAL A 197 -7.73 11.58 10.70
C VAL A 197 -9.00 10.77 11.03
N ARG A 198 -9.45 9.91 10.12
CA ARG A 198 -10.61 9.01 10.32
C ARG A 198 -10.26 7.77 11.15
N GLY A 199 -9.01 7.60 11.58
CA GLY A 199 -8.60 6.56 12.52
C GLY A 199 -7.94 5.34 11.90
N ALA A 200 -7.49 5.39 10.63
CA ALA A 200 -6.59 4.39 10.09
C ALA A 200 -5.27 4.37 10.88
N ASP A 201 -4.73 3.18 11.09
CA ASP A 201 -3.42 3.00 11.72
C ASP A 201 -2.31 2.97 10.66
N LEU A 202 -2.61 2.52 9.44
CA LEU A 202 -1.69 2.39 8.33
C LEU A 202 -2.34 2.86 7.03
N VAL A 203 -1.60 3.62 6.24
CA VAL A 203 -2.08 4.09 4.93
C VAL A 203 -0.99 3.82 3.89
N ILE A 204 -1.36 3.17 2.79
CA ILE A 204 -0.44 2.76 1.74
C ILE A 204 -0.67 3.60 0.49
N TYR A 205 0.40 4.19 -0.03
CA TYR A 205 0.42 4.94 -1.29
C TYR A 205 1.33 4.27 -2.31
N SER A 206 1.09 4.54 -3.60
CA SER A 206 1.96 4.10 -4.68
C SER A 206 2.84 5.25 -5.15
N GLY A 207 4.15 5.06 -5.15
CA GLY A 207 5.10 6.06 -5.63
C GLY A 207 5.00 6.30 -7.14
N GLY A 208 4.66 5.27 -7.92
CA GLY A 208 4.58 5.35 -9.39
C GLY A 208 3.24 5.84 -9.94
N LYS A 209 2.29 6.21 -9.09
CA LYS A 209 0.99 6.73 -9.51
C LYS A 209 0.94 8.26 -9.38
N PHE A 210 0.07 8.81 -8.56
CA PHE A 210 -0.09 10.26 -8.43
C PHE A 210 1.13 10.98 -7.85
N LEU A 211 2.00 10.28 -7.12
CA LEU A 211 3.27 10.82 -6.65
C LEU A 211 4.29 11.08 -7.77
N ARG A 212 4.11 10.42 -8.93
CA ARG A 212 5.01 10.54 -10.08
C ARG A 212 6.48 10.24 -9.75
N GLY A 213 6.67 9.29 -8.84
CA GLY A 213 7.95 8.68 -8.50
C GLY A 213 8.23 7.41 -9.31
N PRO A 214 9.18 6.57 -8.88
CA PRO A 214 9.45 5.27 -9.49
C PRO A 214 8.21 4.36 -9.42
N GLN A 215 7.91 3.66 -10.53
CA GLN A 215 6.78 2.71 -10.58
C GLN A 215 6.93 1.57 -9.57
N THR A 216 8.16 1.23 -9.22
CA THR A 216 8.50 0.17 -8.27
C THR A 216 8.63 0.66 -6.83
N SER A 217 7.98 1.77 -6.45
CA SER A 217 8.00 2.30 -5.08
C SER A 217 6.60 2.45 -4.49
N GLY A 218 6.51 2.28 -3.22
CA GLY A 218 5.28 2.45 -2.45
C GLY A 218 5.58 2.68 -0.99
#